data_46bd8ceddbc2ff166e3315f08c778edc
#
_entry.id   46bd8ceddbc2ff166e3315f08c778edc
#
_cell.length_a   1.000
_cell.length_b   1.000
_cell.length_c   1.000
_cell.angle_alpha   90.00
_cell.angle_beta   90.00
_cell.angle_gamma   90.00
#
_symmetry.space_group_name_H-M   'P 1'
#
loop_
_entity.id
_entity.type
_entity.pdbx_description
1 polymer ?
#
loop_
_entity_poly.entity_id
_entity_poly.type
_entity_poly.pdbx_seq_one_letter_code
_entity_poly.pdbx_strand_id
1 'polypeptide(L)'
;MNLRQIEAFRAIIDTGTVSRAAERLSISQPAVTKLLQHLESTIGFALFDRRRGRLSPTAEGMMLYDEVERVFRGLDDLARFTNEIRTLQHGALRIGTMPALSIGFIQDLVARFVETRPAVRVSIQTRTSPKLVDWLVSGHLDVGFTSHPPDHPEVTSELLCSAELVCILPREHRLTSKSVVHAADFAGEQFISFGPDSPYRHRLDDIFNKLGVETGRLYEAPMAPAVCAMVARGMGVAILNPHFLGAFESLVAVRPFLPGIVADLRMVVPRYRRQPLITQAFIREARLMFGAAAVRAVHNPGL
;
A
#
# COMPACT_ATOMS: atom_id res chain seq x y z
N MET A 1 27.45 14.65 19.50
CA MET A 1 26.38 13.67 19.20
C MET A 1 27.02 12.32 18.89
N ASN A 2 26.55 11.22 19.50
CA ASN A 2 27.03 9.84 19.23
C ASN A 2 25.87 8.86 19.20
N LEU A 3 26.12 7.62 18.72
CA LEU A 3 25.11 6.60 18.51
C LEU A 3 24.33 6.26 19.79
N ARG A 4 25.02 6.11 20.93
CA ARG A 4 24.36 5.79 22.21
C ARG A 4 23.38 6.87 22.69
N GLN A 5 23.68 8.13 22.40
CA GLN A 5 22.77 9.24 22.71
C GLN A 5 21.53 9.18 21.83
N ILE A 6 21.69 8.85 20.55
CA ILE A 6 20.59 8.70 19.59
C ILE A 6 19.74 7.49 19.93
N GLU A 7 20.36 6.35 20.31
CA GLU A 7 19.65 5.16 20.78
C GLU A 7 18.80 5.43 22.02
N ALA A 8 19.35 6.18 22.99
CA ALA A 8 18.61 6.56 24.18
C ALA A 8 17.40 7.45 23.85
N PHE A 9 17.56 8.44 23.00
CA PHE A 9 16.49 9.30 22.51
C PHE A 9 15.39 8.49 21.82
N ARG A 10 15.77 7.65 20.86
CA ARG A 10 14.86 6.75 20.14
C ARG A 10 14.07 5.86 21.09
N ALA A 11 14.78 5.18 22.03
CA ALA A 11 14.15 4.28 22.98
C ALA A 11 13.13 5.00 23.89
N ILE A 12 13.37 6.25 24.26
CA ILE A 12 12.43 7.05 25.06
C ILE A 12 11.14 7.32 24.27
N ILE A 13 11.23 7.70 23.00
CA ILE A 13 10.03 7.93 22.16
C ILE A 13 9.26 6.62 21.97
N ASP A 14 9.94 5.54 21.61
CA ASP A 14 9.31 4.24 21.36
C ASP A 14 8.58 3.67 22.57
N THR A 15 9.15 3.84 23.78
CA THR A 15 8.62 3.25 25.01
C THR A 15 7.77 4.22 25.84
N GLY A 16 7.82 5.50 25.51
CA GLY A 16 7.08 6.58 26.16
C GLY A 16 7.63 7.04 27.53
N THR A 17 8.63 6.33 28.09
CA THR A 17 9.21 6.66 29.41
C THR A 17 10.71 6.37 29.48
N VAL A 18 11.43 7.17 30.29
CA VAL A 18 12.88 6.97 30.52
C VAL A 18 13.15 5.63 31.21
N SER A 19 12.28 5.20 32.12
CA SER A 19 12.46 3.93 32.84
C SER A 19 12.38 2.73 31.90
N ARG A 20 11.36 2.65 31.02
CA ARG A 20 11.24 1.59 30.00
C ARG A 20 12.35 1.63 28.97
N ALA A 21 12.80 2.84 28.60
CA ALA A 21 13.96 2.99 27.71
C ALA A 21 15.23 2.42 28.35
N ALA A 22 15.43 2.65 29.67
CA ALA A 22 16.54 2.09 30.44
C ALA A 22 16.52 0.56 30.46
N GLU A 23 15.35 -0.03 30.71
CA GLU A 23 15.14 -1.48 30.65
C GLU A 23 15.46 -2.04 29.25
N ARG A 24 14.91 -1.40 28.18
CA ARG A 24 15.15 -1.82 26.80
C ARG A 24 16.61 -1.77 26.39
N LEU A 25 17.34 -0.75 26.88
CA LEU A 25 18.77 -0.57 26.59
C LEU A 25 19.71 -1.30 27.55
N SER A 26 19.16 -1.97 28.58
CA SER A 26 19.92 -2.66 29.62
C SER A 26 20.93 -1.76 30.35
N ILE A 27 20.54 -0.51 30.63
CA ILE A 27 21.33 0.46 31.40
C ILE A 27 20.48 1.14 32.47
N SER A 28 21.10 1.89 33.40
CA SER A 28 20.35 2.56 34.45
C SER A 28 19.58 3.78 33.93
N GLN A 29 18.43 4.10 34.57
CA GLN A 29 17.64 5.30 34.25
C GLN A 29 18.45 6.60 34.35
N PRO A 30 19.34 6.83 35.34
CA PRO A 30 20.23 8.00 35.36
C PRO A 30 21.14 8.06 34.11
N ALA A 31 21.61 6.92 33.62
CA ALA A 31 22.45 6.86 32.42
C ALA A 31 21.68 7.32 31.18
N VAL A 32 20.44 6.86 31.01
CA VAL A 32 19.56 7.30 29.90
C VAL A 32 19.30 8.80 29.99
N THR A 33 19.00 9.32 31.18
CA THR A 33 18.78 10.75 31.41
C THR A 33 20.02 11.57 31.04
N LYS A 34 21.20 11.10 31.42
CA LYS A 34 22.48 11.77 31.11
C LYS A 34 22.77 11.76 29.59
N LEU A 35 22.48 10.65 28.91
CA LEU A 35 22.63 10.53 27.44
C LEU A 35 21.71 11.53 26.73
N LEU A 36 20.44 11.63 27.17
CA LEU A 36 19.49 12.58 26.60
C LEU A 36 19.94 14.03 26.82
N GLN A 37 20.32 14.41 28.06
CA GLN A 37 20.79 15.75 28.37
C GLN A 37 22.02 16.16 27.55
N HIS A 38 22.96 15.23 27.37
CA HIS A 38 24.13 15.45 26.52
C HIS A 38 23.75 15.61 25.04
N LEU A 39 22.75 14.87 24.55
CA LEU A 39 22.25 15.04 23.20
C LEU A 39 21.65 16.43 23.02
N GLU A 40 20.70 16.82 23.87
CA GLU A 40 20.04 18.14 23.83
C GLU A 40 21.04 19.27 23.94
N SER A 41 22.05 19.17 24.85
CA SER A 41 23.14 20.12 24.97
C SER A 41 24.01 20.25 23.71
N THR A 42 24.22 19.10 23.00
CA THR A 42 25.04 19.06 21.77
C THR A 42 24.31 19.67 20.59
N ILE A 43 23.00 19.44 20.48
CA ILE A 43 22.18 19.91 19.34
C ILE A 43 21.59 21.31 19.56
N GLY A 44 21.56 21.79 20.83
CA GLY A 44 21.18 23.15 21.19
C GLY A 44 19.69 23.41 21.36
N PHE A 45 18.85 22.36 21.36
CA PHE A 45 17.40 22.44 21.59
C PHE A 45 16.88 21.24 22.39
N ALA A 46 15.72 21.43 23.04
CA ALA A 46 15.05 20.38 23.81
C ALA A 46 14.31 19.40 22.89
N LEU A 47 14.48 18.11 23.16
CA LEU A 47 13.80 17.04 22.43
C LEU A 47 12.50 16.60 23.12
N PHE A 48 12.37 16.91 24.42
CA PHE A 48 11.19 16.58 25.19
C PHE A 48 10.75 17.75 26.07
N ASP A 49 9.43 17.91 26.17
CA ASP A 49 8.76 18.76 27.13
C ASP A 49 8.32 17.96 28.37
N ARG A 50 8.44 18.57 29.56
CA ARG A 50 7.87 18.03 30.79
C ARG A 50 6.58 18.77 31.14
N ARG A 51 5.44 18.27 30.68
CA ARG A 51 4.13 18.84 31.03
C ARG A 51 3.37 17.91 31.95
N ARG A 52 2.95 18.39 33.12
CA ARG A 52 2.14 17.65 34.10
C ARG A 52 2.73 16.28 34.50
N GLY A 53 4.06 16.18 34.66
CA GLY A 53 4.74 14.95 35.04
C GLY A 53 4.90 13.90 33.93
N ARG A 54 4.45 14.21 32.71
CA ARG A 54 4.66 13.37 31.52
C ARG A 54 5.75 13.94 30.64
N LEU A 55 6.57 13.05 30.11
CA LEU A 55 7.57 13.37 29.10
C LEU A 55 6.89 13.24 27.72
N SER A 56 6.84 14.33 26.98
CA SER A 56 6.27 14.36 25.62
C SER A 56 7.31 14.90 24.65
N PRO A 57 7.51 14.33 23.46
CA PRO A 57 8.44 14.87 22.49
C PRO A 57 7.99 16.26 22.03
N THR A 58 8.96 17.13 21.77
CA THR A 58 8.76 18.44 21.11
C THR A 58 8.52 18.25 19.61
N ALA A 59 8.10 19.30 18.89
CA ALA A 59 8.01 19.26 17.44
C ALA A 59 9.38 18.96 16.80
N GLU A 60 10.44 19.61 17.27
CA GLU A 60 11.82 19.39 16.87
C GLU A 60 12.28 17.96 17.21
N GLY A 61 11.86 17.44 18.37
CA GLY A 61 12.09 16.05 18.77
C GLY A 61 11.48 15.06 17.80
N MET A 62 10.25 15.27 17.34
CA MET A 62 9.62 14.40 16.34
C MET A 62 10.29 14.49 14.97
N MET A 63 10.68 15.69 14.54
CA MET A 63 11.44 15.85 13.29
C MET A 63 12.78 15.09 13.34
N LEU A 64 13.51 15.22 14.46
CA LEU A 64 14.75 14.47 14.64
C LEU A 64 14.51 12.96 14.72
N TYR A 65 13.41 12.53 15.33
CA TYR A 65 13.06 11.10 15.43
C TYR A 65 12.83 10.48 14.05
N ASP A 66 12.14 11.17 13.14
CA ASP A 66 11.92 10.70 11.77
C ASP A 66 13.26 10.50 11.03
N GLU A 67 14.21 11.39 11.23
CA GLU A 67 15.55 11.29 10.65
C GLU A 67 16.37 10.16 11.29
N VAL A 68 16.32 10.03 12.61
CA VAL A 68 16.96 8.93 13.36
C VAL A 68 16.42 7.58 12.87
N GLU A 69 15.10 7.45 12.71
CA GLU A 69 14.49 6.23 12.17
C GLU A 69 15.00 5.89 10.76
N ARG A 70 15.28 6.89 9.92
CA ARG A 70 15.88 6.70 8.60
C ARG A 70 17.29 6.11 8.69
N VAL A 71 18.11 6.62 9.62
CA VAL A 71 19.49 6.15 9.83
C VAL A 71 19.50 4.70 10.36
N PHE A 72 18.67 4.38 11.36
CA PHE A 72 18.62 3.03 11.92
C PHE A 72 18.13 2.00 10.89
N ARG A 73 17.19 2.37 10.04
CA ARG A 73 16.79 1.51 8.91
C ARG A 73 17.93 1.26 7.94
N GLY A 74 18.77 2.26 7.68
CA GLY A 74 19.97 2.06 6.87
C GLY A 74 20.95 1.04 7.48
N LEU A 75 21.08 1.00 8.82
CA LEU A 75 21.88 0.01 9.53
C LEU A 75 21.26 -1.39 9.44
N ASP A 76 19.94 -1.51 9.57
CA ASP A 76 19.22 -2.78 9.39
C ASP A 76 19.33 -3.29 7.94
N ASP A 77 19.34 -2.37 6.95
CA ASP A 77 19.58 -2.69 5.55
C ASP A 77 21.01 -3.22 5.31
N LEU A 78 22.00 -2.62 5.98
CA LEU A 78 23.39 -3.10 5.94
C LEU A 78 23.53 -4.49 6.55
N ALA A 79 22.91 -4.73 7.70
CA ALA A 79 22.90 -6.04 8.33
C ALA A 79 22.21 -7.11 7.44
N ARG A 80 21.11 -6.75 6.77
CA ARG A 80 20.46 -7.62 5.79
C ARG A 80 21.34 -7.87 4.57
N PHE A 81 21.97 -6.83 4.02
CA PHE A 81 22.87 -6.94 2.89
C PHE A 81 24.06 -7.87 3.16
N THR A 82 24.64 -7.78 4.36
CA THR A 82 25.72 -8.71 4.76
C THR A 82 25.23 -10.15 4.90
N ASN A 83 23.99 -10.34 5.35
CA ASN A 83 23.39 -11.67 5.41
C ASN A 83 23.00 -12.19 4.01
N GLU A 84 22.56 -11.33 3.10
CA GLU A 84 22.28 -11.67 1.69
C GLU A 84 23.56 -12.08 0.93
N ILE A 85 24.69 -11.42 1.20
CA ILE A 85 26.00 -11.83 0.68
C ILE A 85 26.36 -13.23 1.18
N ARG A 86 26.05 -13.54 2.42
CA ARG A 86 26.37 -14.84 3.06
C ARG A 86 25.44 -15.95 2.62
N THR A 87 24.19 -15.62 2.29
CA THR A 87 23.14 -16.60 1.97
C THR A 87 22.32 -16.14 0.75
N LEU A 88 22.85 -16.38 -0.45
CA LEU A 88 22.14 -16.12 -1.73
C LEU A 88 20.74 -16.76 -1.83
N GLN A 89 20.30 -17.49 -0.83
CA GLN A 89 19.02 -18.22 -0.79
C GLN A 89 17.99 -17.67 0.20
N HIS A 90 18.33 -16.73 1.09
CA HIS A 90 17.44 -16.25 2.15
C HIS A 90 17.33 -14.73 2.08
N GLY A 91 16.23 -14.22 1.56
CA GLY A 91 15.91 -12.81 1.53
C GLY A 91 14.57 -12.52 2.21
N ALA A 92 14.35 -11.27 2.61
CA ALA A 92 13.05 -10.77 3.00
C ALA A 92 12.57 -9.78 1.94
N LEU A 93 11.33 -9.94 1.50
CA LEU A 93 10.65 -9.06 0.54
C LEU A 93 9.46 -8.41 1.24
N ARG A 94 9.44 -7.09 1.29
CA ARG A 94 8.38 -6.30 1.92
C ARG A 94 7.62 -5.56 0.83
N ILE A 95 6.39 -5.97 0.61
CA ILE A 95 5.52 -5.48 -0.43
C ILE A 95 4.46 -4.57 0.18
N GLY A 96 4.29 -3.38 -0.39
CA GLY A 96 3.20 -2.47 -0.07
C GLY A 96 2.10 -2.52 -1.11
N THR A 97 0.84 -2.44 -0.69
CA THR A 97 -0.28 -2.34 -1.61
C THR A 97 -1.36 -1.41 -1.07
N MET A 98 -2.07 -0.75 -1.96
CA MET A 98 -3.28 0.00 -1.58
C MET A 98 -4.39 -0.97 -1.15
N PRO A 99 -5.35 -0.53 -0.31
CA PRO A 99 -6.48 -1.37 0.12
C PRO A 99 -7.24 -2.00 -1.04
N ALA A 100 -7.47 -1.26 -2.11
CA ALA A 100 -8.18 -1.75 -3.30
C ALA A 100 -7.44 -2.89 -4.02
N LEU A 101 -6.11 -2.96 -3.89
CA LEU A 101 -5.22 -3.94 -4.53
C LEU A 101 -4.80 -5.07 -3.59
N SER A 102 -5.33 -5.13 -2.38
CA SER A 102 -4.83 -6.02 -1.31
C SER A 102 -5.11 -7.50 -1.52
N ILE A 103 -6.03 -7.85 -2.41
CA ILE A 103 -6.37 -9.22 -2.77
C ILE A 103 -6.53 -9.30 -4.30
N GLY A 104 -6.13 -10.43 -4.87
CA GLY A 104 -6.13 -10.68 -6.32
C GLY A 104 -4.70 -10.88 -6.81
N PHE A 105 -4.28 -10.09 -7.78
CA PHE A 105 -3.01 -10.25 -8.47
C PHE A 105 -1.77 -10.36 -7.56
N ILE A 106 -1.79 -9.69 -6.40
CA ILE A 106 -0.61 -9.67 -5.53
C ILE A 106 -0.32 -11.05 -4.93
N GLN A 107 -1.36 -11.81 -4.59
CA GLN A 107 -1.23 -13.18 -4.09
C GLN A 107 -0.72 -14.11 -5.19
N ASP A 108 -1.25 -13.98 -6.41
CA ASP A 108 -0.83 -14.77 -7.57
C ASP A 108 0.63 -14.47 -7.93
N LEU A 109 1.02 -13.20 -7.91
CA LEU A 109 2.40 -12.77 -8.15
C LEU A 109 3.36 -13.33 -7.10
N VAL A 110 2.97 -13.26 -5.82
CA VAL A 110 3.78 -13.81 -4.71
C VAL A 110 3.86 -15.33 -4.80
N ALA A 111 2.75 -16.02 -5.06
CA ALA A 111 2.74 -17.48 -5.20
C ALA A 111 3.72 -17.95 -6.28
N ARG A 112 3.66 -17.35 -7.47
CA ARG A 112 4.61 -17.64 -8.56
C ARG A 112 6.05 -17.34 -8.17
N PHE A 113 6.29 -16.22 -7.47
CA PHE A 113 7.62 -15.81 -7.07
C PHE A 113 8.27 -16.77 -6.07
N VAL A 114 7.49 -17.26 -5.07
CA VAL A 114 8.02 -18.15 -4.02
C VAL A 114 8.12 -19.61 -4.49
N GLU A 115 7.42 -20.02 -5.55
CA GLU A 115 7.48 -21.37 -6.11
C GLU A 115 8.93 -21.79 -6.41
N THR A 116 9.74 -20.88 -6.97
CA THR A 116 11.16 -21.11 -7.26
C THR A 116 12.10 -20.60 -6.17
N ARG A 117 11.56 -20.01 -5.08
CA ARG A 117 12.33 -19.36 -3.98
C ARG A 117 11.69 -19.63 -2.63
N PRO A 118 11.58 -20.90 -2.20
CA PRO A 118 10.80 -21.31 -1.01
C PRO A 118 11.35 -20.75 0.31
N ALA A 119 12.63 -20.33 0.34
CA ALA A 119 13.25 -19.79 1.55
C ALA A 119 13.09 -18.26 1.70
N VAL A 120 12.45 -17.58 0.74
CA VAL A 120 12.20 -16.14 0.83
C VAL A 120 11.05 -15.86 1.77
N ARG A 121 11.28 -14.97 2.74
CA ARG A 121 10.20 -14.43 3.59
C ARG A 121 9.52 -13.27 2.89
N VAL A 122 8.22 -13.36 2.70
CA VAL A 122 7.42 -12.30 2.09
C VAL A 122 6.48 -11.69 3.15
N SER A 123 6.44 -10.36 3.20
CA SER A 123 5.48 -9.60 3.99
C SER A 123 4.70 -8.66 3.08
N ILE A 124 3.38 -8.72 3.13
CA ILE A 124 2.49 -7.82 2.40
C ILE A 124 1.85 -6.86 3.41
N GLN A 125 1.96 -5.56 3.16
CA GLN A 125 1.41 -4.51 3.99
C GLN A 125 0.43 -3.66 3.18
N THR A 126 -0.77 -3.46 3.72
CA THR A 126 -1.79 -2.62 3.09
C THR A 126 -1.78 -1.23 3.73
N ARG A 127 -1.58 -0.18 2.91
CA ARG A 127 -1.53 1.22 3.35
C ARG A 127 -2.17 2.14 2.31
N THR A 128 -2.62 3.32 2.75
CA THR A 128 -3.02 4.40 1.83
C THR A 128 -1.83 4.85 0.97
N SER A 129 -2.08 5.40 -0.21
CA SER A 129 -1.02 5.79 -1.15
C SER A 129 0.05 6.70 -0.56
N PRO A 130 -0.28 7.79 0.18
CA PRO A 130 0.75 8.62 0.80
C PRO A 130 1.62 7.82 1.77
N LYS A 131 0.99 7.01 2.64
CA LYS A 131 1.72 6.20 3.63
C LYS A 131 2.57 5.10 2.99
N LEU A 132 2.13 4.56 1.85
CA LEU A 132 2.90 3.60 1.08
C LEU A 132 4.18 4.24 0.54
N VAL A 133 4.09 5.46 0.01
CA VAL A 133 5.23 6.23 -0.49
C VAL A 133 6.21 6.54 0.65
N ASP A 134 5.73 7.05 1.80
CA ASP A 134 6.55 7.29 2.99
C ASP A 134 7.33 6.03 3.39
N TRP A 135 6.68 4.87 3.34
CA TRP A 135 7.27 3.61 3.73
C TRP A 135 8.25 3.04 2.70
N LEU A 136 8.09 3.35 1.42
CA LEU A 136 9.09 3.07 0.39
C LEU A 136 10.34 3.93 0.59
N VAL A 137 10.16 5.24 0.74
CA VAL A 137 11.25 6.20 0.95
C VAL A 137 12.03 5.86 2.22
N SER A 138 11.33 5.61 3.30
CA SER A 138 11.92 5.28 4.59
C SER A 138 12.43 3.83 4.71
N GLY A 139 12.29 3.00 3.67
CA GLY A 139 12.82 1.63 3.64
C GLY A 139 12.05 0.60 4.46
N HIS A 140 10.83 0.88 4.88
CA HIS A 140 9.94 -0.12 5.48
C HIS A 140 9.38 -1.08 4.43
N LEU A 141 9.29 -0.64 3.17
CA LEU A 141 8.89 -1.43 2.02
C LEU A 141 9.99 -1.45 0.97
N ASP A 142 10.00 -2.50 0.17
CA ASP A 142 10.96 -2.70 -0.91
C ASP A 142 10.33 -2.39 -2.28
N VAL A 143 9.04 -2.65 -2.42
CA VAL A 143 8.23 -2.38 -3.62
C VAL A 143 6.79 -2.09 -3.22
N GLY A 144 6.12 -1.23 -3.97
CA GLY A 144 4.72 -0.87 -3.75
C GLY A 144 3.88 -1.00 -5.02
N PHE A 145 2.56 -1.13 -4.83
CA PHE A 145 1.59 -1.15 -5.93
C PHE A 145 0.49 -0.13 -5.67
N THR A 146 0.24 0.71 -6.68
CA THR A 146 -0.73 1.81 -6.62
C THR A 146 -1.59 1.85 -7.89
N SER A 147 -2.69 2.59 -7.84
CA SER A 147 -3.58 2.79 -8.99
C SER A 147 -3.34 4.11 -9.73
N HIS A 148 -2.41 4.93 -9.24
CA HIS A 148 -2.03 6.21 -9.86
C HIS A 148 -0.56 6.50 -9.55
N PRO A 149 0.13 7.29 -10.38
CA PRO A 149 1.51 7.66 -10.12
C PRO A 149 1.57 8.51 -8.84
N PRO A 150 2.43 8.15 -7.87
CA PRO A 150 2.65 9.01 -6.73
C PRO A 150 3.42 10.26 -7.15
N ASP A 151 3.04 11.41 -6.59
CA ASP A 151 3.78 12.66 -6.74
C ASP A 151 4.82 12.77 -5.62
N HIS A 152 5.97 12.12 -5.81
CA HIS A 152 7.07 12.18 -4.85
C HIS A 152 8.43 11.97 -5.56
N PRO A 153 9.43 12.85 -5.34
CA PRO A 153 10.70 12.83 -6.08
C PRO A 153 11.60 11.61 -5.78
N GLU A 154 11.45 11.01 -4.60
CA GLU A 154 12.29 9.87 -4.16
C GLU A 154 11.77 8.50 -4.58
N VAL A 155 10.66 8.44 -5.31
CA VAL A 155 10.14 7.18 -5.86
C VAL A 155 10.05 7.26 -7.38
N THR A 156 10.07 6.10 -8.02
CA THR A 156 9.73 5.95 -9.44
C THR A 156 8.52 5.05 -9.55
N SER A 157 7.62 5.38 -10.48
CA SER A 157 6.48 4.52 -10.77
C SER A 157 6.52 4.03 -12.21
N GLU A 158 6.22 2.75 -12.40
CA GLU A 158 6.15 2.07 -13.68
C GLU A 158 4.71 1.58 -13.89
N LEU A 159 4.15 1.85 -15.05
CA LEU A 159 2.85 1.31 -15.43
C LEU A 159 3.01 -0.18 -15.76
N LEU A 160 2.29 -1.04 -15.05
CA LEU A 160 2.26 -2.47 -15.32
C LEU A 160 1.16 -2.84 -16.31
N CYS A 161 -0.04 -2.33 -16.09
CA CYS A 161 -1.16 -2.47 -17.00
C CYS A 161 -2.20 -1.37 -16.78
N SER A 162 -3.06 -1.19 -17.78
CA SER A 162 -4.27 -0.37 -17.70
C SER A 162 -5.46 -1.22 -18.11
N ALA A 163 -6.59 -1.03 -17.45
CA ALA A 163 -7.84 -1.70 -17.81
C ALA A 163 -9.01 -0.73 -17.66
N GLU A 164 -10.03 -0.87 -18.50
CA GLU A 164 -11.30 -0.20 -18.27
C GLU A 164 -12.00 -0.80 -17.05
N LEU A 165 -12.61 0.05 -16.24
CA LEU A 165 -13.46 -0.41 -15.14
C LEU A 165 -14.65 -1.17 -15.71
N VAL A 166 -15.06 -2.21 -15.00
CA VAL A 166 -16.20 -3.04 -15.35
C VAL A 166 -17.29 -2.93 -14.30
N CYS A 167 -18.53 -3.09 -14.74
CA CYS A 167 -19.65 -3.28 -13.84
C CYS A 167 -19.70 -4.73 -13.37
N ILE A 168 -19.79 -4.93 -12.06
CA ILE A 168 -20.02 -6.23 -11.44
C ILE A 168 -21.41 -6.29 -10.82
N LEU A 169 -22.07 -7.41 -11.01
CA LEU A 169 -23.48 -7.63 -10.74
C LEU A 169 -23.68 -8.95 -10.01
N PRO A 170 -24.69 -9.07 -9.14
CA PRO A 170 -25.17 -10.39 -8.75
C PRO A 170 -25.53 -11.21 -10.00
N ARG A 171 -25.30 -12.51 -9.97
CA ARG A 171 -25.48 -13.39 -11.16
C ARG A 171 -26.90 -13.34 -11.75
N GLU A 172 -27.90 -13.14 -10.92
CA GLU A 172 -29.31 -13.10 -11.32
C GLU A 172 -29.86 -11.68 -11.48
N HIS A 173 -28.96 -10.67 -11.49
CA HIS A 173 -29.37 -9.27 -11.59
C HIS A 173 -29.94 -8.96 -12.99
N ARG A 174 -30.98 -8.11 -13.05
CA ARG A 174 -31.64 -7.73 -14.32
C ARG A 174 -30.68 -7.18 -15.39
N LEU A 175 -29.63 -6.47 -14.98
CA LEU A 175 -28.63 -5.89 -15.88
C LEU A 175 -27.67 -6.95 -16.49
N THR A 176 -27.70 -8.19 -16.06
CA THR A 176 -26.89 -9.27 -16.66
C THR A 176 -27.35 -9.61 -18.08
N SER A 177 -28.60 -9.28 -18.44
CA SER A 177 -29.12 -9.44 -19.80
C SER A 177 -28.52 -8.46 -20.81
N LYS A 178 -27.86 -7.38 -20.34
CA LYS A 178 -27.20 -6.40 -21.19
C LYS A 178 -25.78 -6.85 -21.54
N SER A 179 -25.35 -6.60 -22.78
CA SER A 179 -23.96 -6.80 -23.19
C SER A 179 -23.02 -5.72 -22.63
N VAL A 180 -23.55 -4.50 -22.43
CA VAL A 180 -22.86 -3.34 -21.86
C VAL A 180 -23.79 -2.65 -20.87
N VAL A 181 -23.28 -2.23 -19.74
CA VAL A 181 -24.00 -1.45 -18.74
C VAL A 181 -23.61 0.02 -18.86
N HIS A 182 -24.58 0.88 -19.03
CA HIS A 182 -24.38 2.33 -19.10
C HIS A 182 -24.60 2.98 -17.75
N ALA A 183 -23.98 4.14 -17.52
CA ALA A 183 -24.17 4.90 -16.29
C ALA A 183 -25.66 5.18 -15.99
N ALA A 184 -26.49 5.43 -17.02
CA ALA A 184 -27.92 5.63 -16.89
C ALA A 184 -28.66 4.41 -16.29
N ASP A 185 -28.12 3.21 -16.44
CA ASP A 185 -28.71 1.97 -15.90
C ASP A 185 -28.63 1.87 -14.38
N PHE A 186 -27.79 2.72 -13.76
CA PHE A 186 -27.65 2.80 -12.31
C PHE A 186 -28.76 3.60 -11.62
N ALA A 187 -29.68 4.21 -12.38
CA ALA A 187 -30.82 4.92 -11.82
C ALA A 187 -31.65 4.00 -10.91
N GLY A 188 -31.72 4.34 -9.62
CA GLY A 188 -32.43 3.56 -8.60
C GLY A 188 -31.74 2.29 -8.14
N GLU A 189 -30.63 1.86 -8.74
CA GLU A 189 -29.88 0.68 -8.31
C GLU A 189 -29.16 0.93 -6.99
N GLN A 190 -29.11 -0.11 -6.14
CA GLN A 190 -28.25 -0.09 -4.96
C GLN A 190 -26.79 -0.11 -5.42
N PHE A 191 -26.03 0.93 -5.07
CA PHE A 191 -24.67 1.09 -5.54
C PHE A 191 -23.68 0.79 -4.41
N ILE A 192 -22.69 -0.05 -4.71
CA ILE A 192 -21.59 -0.39 -3.80
C ILE A 192 -20.31 0.23 -4.37
N SER A 193 -19.68 1.10 -3.60
CA SER A 193 -18.53 1.86 -4.06
C SER A 193 -17.37 1.84 -3.06
N PHE A 194 -16.24 2.34 -3.49
CA PHE A 194 -15.16 2.71 -2.58
C PHE A 194 -15.52 3.99 -1.81
N GLY A 195 -14.83 4.23 -0.70
CA GLY A 195 -15.01 5.46 0.08
C GLY A 195 -14.62 6.73 -0.70
N PRO A 196 -14.96 7.91 -0.14
CA PRO A 196 -14.80 9.21 -0.79
C PRO A 196 -13.35 9.57 -1.14
N ASP A 197 -12.36 8.94 -0.50
CA ASP A 197 -10.94 9.16 -0.81
C ASP A 197 -10.47 8.47 -2.12
N SER A 198 -11.35 7.70 -2.77
CA SER A 198 -11.01 6.99 -4.01
C SER A 198 -11.13 7.90 -5.23
N PRO A 199 -10.07 8.08 -6.02
CA PRO A 199 -10.14 8.84 -7.27
C PRO A 199 -11.16 8.29 -8.28
N TYR A 200 -11.40 6.97 -8.25
CA TYR A 200 -12.42 6.34 -9.12
C TYR A 200 -13.83 6.67 -8.66
N ARG A 201 -14.04 6.79 -7.34
CA ARG A 201 -15.32 7.23 -6.80
C ARG A 201 -15.67 8.64 -7.29
N HIS A 202 -14.74 9.59 -7.21
CA HIS A 202 -14.95 10.95 -7.70
C HIS A 202 -15.32 10.97 -9.18
N ARG A 203 -14.62 10.19 -10.01
CA ARG A 203 -14.92 10.10 -11.45
C ARG A 203 -16.32 9.53 -11.72
N LEU A 204 -16.75 8.53 -10.95
CA LEU A 204 -18.09 7.95 -11.07
C LEU A 204 -19.15 8.93 -10.63
N ASP A 205 -18.95 9.62 -9.51
CA ASP A 205 -19.86 10.66 -9.03
C ASP A 205 -20.00 11.79 -10.06
N ASP A 206 -18.91 12.22 -10.69
CA ASP A 206 -18.94 13.20 -11.77
C ASP A 206 -19.75 12.73 -12.98
N ILE A 207 -19.63 11.46 -13.36
CA ILE A 207 -20.40 10.88 -14.48
C ILE A 207 -21.88 10.83 -14.11
N PHE A 208 -22.24 10.32 -12.94
CA PHE A 208 -23.62 10.23 -12.50
C PHE A 208 -24.25 11.62 -12.38
N ASN A 209 -23.55 12.59 -11.78
CA ASN A 209 -24.02 13.97 -11.66
C ASN A 209 -24.25 14.62 -13.03
N LYS A 210 -23.32 14.48 -13.98
CA LYS A 210 -23.44 15.03 -15.34
C LYS A 210 -24.62 14.45 -16.13
N LEU A 211 -24.97 13.21 -15.85
CA LEU A 211 -26.07 12.50 -16.50
C LEU A 211 -27.39 12.58 -15.72
N GLY A 212 -27.41 13.23 -14.56
CA GLY A 212 -28.59 13.29 -13.69
C GLY A 212 -29.04 11.93 -13.16
N VAL A 213 -28.07 10.99 -12.97
CA VAL A 213 -28.36 9.64 -12.50
C VAL A 213 -28.34 9.62 -10.97
N GLU A 214 -29.48 9.38 -10.37
CA GLU A 214 -29.63 9.15 -8.94
C GLU A 214 -29.60 7.63 -8.69
N THR A 215 -28.54 7.15 -8.03
CA THR A 215 -28.46 5.77 -7.57
C THR A 215 -29.40 5.57 -6.39
N GLY A 216 -29.74 4.32 -6.07
CA GLY A 216 -30.48 3.99 -4.85
C GLY A 216 -29.59 4.17 -3.61
N ARG A 217 -29.70 3.22 -2.66
CA ARG A 217 -28.84 3.28 -1.47
C ARG A 217 -27.38 3.07 -1.82
N LEU A 218 -26.51 3.95 -1.32
CA LEU A 218 -25.07 3.82 -1.42
C LEU A 218 -24.54 2.98 -0.25
N TYR A 219 -23.71 1.98 -0.58
CA TYR A 219 -22.87 1.26 0.36
C TYR A 219 -21.39 1.55 0.07
N GLU A 220 -20.59 1.65 1.09
CA GLU A 220 -19.16 1.96 0.95
C GLU A 220 -18.29 0.87 1.60
N ALA A 221 -17.23 0.49 0.91
CA ALA A 221 -16.24 -0.46 1.42
C ALA A 221 -14.83 -0.05 0.98
N PRO A 222 -13.81 -0.13 1.87
CA PRO A 222 -12.47 0.36 1.57
C PRO A 222 -11.65 -0.55 0.64
N MET A 223 -12.10 -1.79 0.42
CA MET A 223 -11.34 -2.83 -0.29
C MET A 223 -12.19 -3.52 -1.36
N ALA A 224 -11.61 -3.77 -2.53
CA ALA A 224 -12.30 -4.46 -3.62
C ALA A 224 -12.90 -5.83 -3.22
N PRO A 225 -12.22 -6.67 -2.41
CA PRO A 225 -12.83 -7.93 -1.96
C PRO A 225 -14.12 -7.75 -1.15
N ALA A 226 -14.21 -6.70 -0.33
CA ALA A 226 -15.43 -6.38 0.41
C ALA A 226 -16.55 -5.95 -0.55
N VAL A 227 -16.24 -5.09 -1.53
CA VAL A 227 -17.19 -4.71 -2.59
C VAL A 227 -17.68 -5.95 -3.34
N CYS A 228 -16.77 -6.81 -3.81
CA CYS A 228 -17.12 -8.05 -4.51
C CYS A 228 -18.00 -8.98 -3.66
N ALA A 229 -17.67 -9.14 -2.38
CA ALA A 229 -18.43 -9.98 -1.46
C ALA A 229 -19.84 -9.44 -1.22
N MET A 230 -20.03 -8.13 -1.17
CA MET A 230 -21.35 -7.49 -1.05
C MET A 230 -22.17 -7.69 -2.33
N VAL A 231 -21.56 -7.51 -3.51
CA VAL A 231 -22.22 -7.78 -4.80
C VAL A 231 -22.63 -9.24 -4.89
N ALA A 232 -21.73 -10.18 -4.57
CA ALA A 232 -22.03 -11.62 -4.61
C ALA A 232 -23.20 -12.02 -3.68
N ARG A 233 -23.50 -11.21 -2.65
CA ARG A 233 -24.65 -11.40 -1.73
C ARG A 233 -25.91 -10.68 -2.19
N GLY A 234 -25.91 -10.08 -3.38
CA GLY A 234 -27.09 -9.41 -3.91
C GLY A 234 -27.40 -8.04 -3.28
N MET A 235 -26.42 -7.42 -2.59
CA MET A 235 -26.64 -6.13 -1.92
C MET A 235 -26.72 -4.94 -2.89
N GLY A 236 -26.27 -5.13 -4.13
CA GLY A 236 -26.26 -4.09 -5.16
C GLY A 236 -25.25 -4.38 -6.25
N VAL A 237 -24.94 -3.37 -7.03
CA VAL A 237 -24.03 -3.39 -8.17
C VAL A 237 -22.81 -2.51 -7.88
N ALA A 238 -21.68 -2.79 -8.54
CA ALA A 238 -20.47 -2.01 -8.33
C ALA A 238 -19.68 -1.82 -9.63
N ILE A 239 -18.78 -0.84 -9.63
CA ILE A 239 -17.85 -0.58 -10.73
C ILE A 239 -16.44 -0.66 -10.16
N LEU A 240 -15.60 -1.52 -10.74
CA LEU A 240 -14.22 -1.68 -10.28
C LEU A 240 -13.28 -2.19 -11.40
N ASN A 241 -11.99 -2.19 -11.11
CA ASN A 241 -10.99 -2.74 -12.03
C ASN A 241 -11.11 -4.28 -12.10
N PRO A 242 -11.21 -4.88 -13.28
CA PRO A 242 -11.36 -6.34 -13.44
C PRO A 242 -10.22 -7.15 -12.80
N HIS A 243 -9.02 -6.60 -12.70
CA HIS A 243 -7.89 -7.28 -12.04
C HIS A 243 -8.06 -7.45 -10.51
N PHE A 244 -9.11 -6.85 -9.91
CA PHE A 244 -9.39 -6.97 -8.47
C PHE A 244 -10.44 -8.03 -8.15
N LEU A 245 -11.01 -8.67 -9.16
CA LEU A 245 -12.02 -9.70 -8.98
C LEU A 245 -11.47 -10.95 -8.27
N GLY A 246 -10.30 -11.42 -8.72
CA GLY A 246 -9.65 -12.58 -8.12
C GLY A 246 -10.60 -13.77 -7.93
N ALA A 247 -10.66 -14.31 -6.72
CA ALA A 247 -11.54 -15.43 -6.37
C ALA A 247 -13.04 -15.14 -6.50
N PHE A 248 -13.46 -13.89 -6.69
CA PHE A 248 -14.86 -13.50 -6.83
C PHE A 248 -15.37 -13.55 -8.28
N GLU A 249 -14.49 -13.73 -9.26
CA GLU A 249 -14.88 -13.76 -10.69
C GLU A 249 -15.97 -14.79 -10.98
N SER A 250 -15.90 -15.95 -10.34
CA SER A 250 -16.92 -17.00 -10.47
C SER A 250 -18.21 -16.72 -9.70
N LEU A 251 -18.27 -15.74 -8.82
CA LEU A 251 -19.40 -15.46 -7.92
C LEU A 251 -20.27 -14.28 -8.39
N VAL A 252 -19.79 -13.50 -9.36
CA VAL A 252 -20.46 -12.30 -9.88
C VAL A 252 -20.57 -12.38 -11.41
N ALA A 253 -21.46 -11.60 -11.99
CA ALA A 253 -21.47 -11.34 -13.42
C ALA A 253 -20.69 -10.07 -13.72
N VAL A 254 -19.92 -10.07 -14.80
CA VAL A 254 -19.10 -8.94 -15.23
C VAL A 254 -19.62 -8.41 -16.55
N ARG A 255 -19.74 -7.09 -16.67
CA ARG A 255 -20.14 -6.41 -17.90
C ARG A 255 -19.27 -5.18 -18.15
N PRO A 256 -18.93 -4.86 -19.38
CA PRO A 256 -18.33 -3.57 -19.72
C PRO A 256 -19.20 -2.43 -19.20
N PHE A 257 -18.55 -1.35 -18.77
CA PHE A 257 -19.19 -0.13 -18.28
C PHE A 257 -18.91 1.05 -19.20
N LEU A 258 -19.95 1.84 -19.50
CA LEU A 258 -19.84 3.07 -20.28
C LEU A 258 -20.49 4.26 -19.53
N PRO A 259 -19.85 5.45 -19.59
CA PRO A 259 -18.60 5.78 -20.29
C PRO A 259 -17.40 5.11 -19.63
N GLY A 260 -16.42 4.68 -20.43
CA GLY A 260 -15.23 3.98 -19.95
C GLY A 260 -14.40 4.84 -19.00
N ILE A 261 -13.91 4.21 -17.93
CA ILE A 261 -12.95 4.80 -16.99
C ILE A 261 -11.72 3.90 -16.98
N VAL A 262 -10.59 4.43 -17.43
CA VAL A 262 -9.33 3.68 -17.39
C VAL A 262 -8.73 3.74 -16.00
N ALA A 263 -8.34 2.60 -15.49
CA ALA A 263 -7.65 2.40 -14.23
C ALA A 263 -6.29 1.75 -14.45
N ASP A 264 -5.27 2.37 -13.89
CA ASP A 264 -3.90 1.89 -13.94
C ASP A 264 -3.60 0.93 -12.79
N LEU A 265 -2.69 0.01 -13.04
CA LEU A 265 -1.92 -0.70 -12.01
C LEU A 265 -0.45 -0.32 -12.20
N ARG A 266 0.13 0.25 -11.18
CA ARG A 266 1.50 0.75 -11.21
C ARG A 266 2.33 0.13 -10.12
N MET A 267 3.57 -0.20 -10.45
CA MET A 267 4.59 -0.60 -9.50
C MET A 267 5.41 0.64 -9.11
N VAL A 268 5.69 0.79 -7.82
CA VAL A 268 6.42 1.92 -7.26
C VAL A 268 7.64 1.41 -6.50
N VAL A 269 8.79 2.00 -6.75
CA VAL A 269 10.05 1.65 -6.09
C VAL A 269 10.83 2.89 -5.68
N PRO A 270 11.66 2.83 -4.63
CA PRO A 270 12.57 3.91 -4.28
C PRO A 270 13.54 4.23 -5.42
N ARG A 271 13.73 5.52 -5.73
CA ARG A 271 14.57 5.99 -6.83
C ARG A 271 16.06 5.87 -6.54
N TYR A 272 16.47 6.25 -5.33
CA TYR A 272 17.88 6.42 -4.98
C TYR A 272 18.45 5.28 -4.13
N ARG A 273 17.61 4.33 -3.76
CA ARG A 273 18.02 3.17 -2.98
C ARG A 273 18.35 2.00 -3.92
N ARG A 274 19.53 1.40 -3.73
CA ARG A 274 19.90 0.16 -4.44
C ARG A 274 18.94 -0.96 -4.02
N GLN A 275 18.24 -1.52 -5.00
CA GLN A 275 17.30 -2.62 -4.76
C GLN A 275 18.07 -3.91 -4.45
N PRO A 276 17.75 -4.64 -3.37
CA PRO A 276 18.25 -5.99 -3.12
C PRO A 276 17.98 -6.91 -4.32
N LEU A 277 18.84 -7.93 -4.52
CA LEU A 277 18.68 -8.87 -5.64
C LEU A 277 17.32 -9.56 -5.63
N ILE A 278 16.80 -9.87 -4.44
CA ILE A 278 15.47 -10.47 -4.28
C ILE A 278 14.34 -9.53 -4.75
N THR A 279 14.45 -8.24 -4.43
CA THR A 279 13.50 -7.23 -4.90
C THR A 279 13.58 -7.06 -6.42
N GLN A 280 14.79 -7.03 -6.98
CA GLN A 280 14.98 -6.97 -8.45
C GLN A 280 14.36 -8.19 -9.15
N ALA A 281 14.52 -9.39 -8.57
CA ALA A 281 13.91 -10.60 -9.09
C ALA A 281 12.38 -10.54 -9.05
N PHE A 282 11.81 -10.02 -7.95
CA PHE A 282 10.37 -9.84 -7.82
C PHE A 282 9.81 -8.80 -8.82
N ILE A 283 10.52 -7.69 -9.01
CA ILE A 283 10.18 -6.68 -10.02
C ILE A 283 10.14 -7.29 -11.42
N ARG A 284 11.12 -8.15 -11.77
CA ARG A 284 11.11 -8.85 -13.05
C ARG A 284 9.91 -9.78 -13.20
N GLU A 285 9.55 -10.52 -12.14
CA GLU A 285 8.38 -11.40 -12.16
C GLU A 285 7.08 -10.61 -12.34
N ALA A 286 6.95 -9.46 -11.65
CA ALA A 286 5.81 -8.56 -11.83
C ALA A 286 5.70 -8.08 -13.29
N ARG A 287 6.79 -7.66 -13.90
CA ARG A 287 6.81 -7.24 -15.32
C ARG A 287 6.41 -8.37 -16.26
N LEU A 288 6.90 -9.58 -16.03
CA LEU A 288 6.55 -10.75 -16.84
C LEU A 288 5.07 -11.11 -16.73
N MET A 289 4.51 -11.05 -15.54
CA MET A 289 3.10 -11.36 -15.30
C MET A 289 2.18 -10.41 -16.08
N PHE A 290 2.46 -9.12 -16.06
CA PHE A 290 1.63 -8.11 -16.74
C PHE A 290 2.02 -7.89 -18.21
N GLY A 291 3.29 -8.06 -18.58
CA GLY A 291 3.70 -8.04 -19.99
C GLY A 291 3.06 -9.15 -20.82
N ALA A 292 2.90 -10.35 -20.24
CA ALA A 292 2.18 -11.44 -20.87
C ALA A 292 0.65 -11.19 -20.95
N ALA A 293 0.08 -10.43 -20.01
CA ALA A 293 -1.33 -10.06 -20.02
C ALA A 293 -1.67 -9.02 -21.10
N ALA A 294 -0.77 -8.06 -21.34
CA ALA A 294 -0.93 -7.08 -22.43
C ALA A 294 -1.00 -7.76 -23.80
N VAL A 295 -0.25 -8.83 -24.02
CA VAL A 295 -0.29 -9.61 -25.26
C VAL A 295 -1.61 -10.40 -25.41
N ARG A 296 -2.22 -10.85 -24.30
CA ARG A 296 -3.51 -11.56 -24.35
C ARG A 296 -4.70 -10.65 -24.61
N ALA A 297 -4.67 -9.42 -24.09
CA ALA A 297 -5.75 -8.43 -24.32
C ALA A 297 -5.81 -7.96 -25.80
N VAL A 298 -4.67 -7.96 -26.52
CA VAL A 298 -4.60 -7.61 -27.94
C VAL A 298 -5.06 -8.77 -28.85
N HIS A 299 -5.09 -10.02 -28.34
CA HIS A 299 -5.43 -11.21 -29.14
C HIS A 299 -6.82 -11.79 -28.89
N ASN A 300 -7.67 -11.14 -28.11
CA ASN A 300 -9.06 -11.58 -27.92
C ASN A 300 -10.04 -10.43 -28.17
N PRO A 301 -10.35 -10.07 -29.45
CA PRO A 301 -11.34 -9.04 -29.79
C PRO A 301 -12.78 -9.61 -29.76
N GLY A 302 -13.05 -10.66 -28.98
CA GLY A 302 -14.34 -11.32 -28.94
C GLY A 302 -14.62 -12.00 -27.61
N LEU A 303 -15.11 -11.25 -26.63
CA LEU A 303 -15.99 -11.69 -25.55
C LEU A 303 -16.92 -10.55 -25.17
#